data_23f668f5e2fb525f05566f3728fb0f9a
#
_entry.id   23f668f5e2fb525f05566f3728fb0f9a
#
_cell.length_a   1.000
_cell.length_b   1.000
_cell.length_c   1.000
_cell.angle_alpha   90.00
_cell.angle_beta   90.00
_cell.angle_gamma   90.00
#
_symmetry.space_group_name_H-M   'P 1'
#
loop_
_entity.id
_entity.type
_entity.pdbx_description
1 polymer ?
#
loop_
_entity_poly.entity_id
_entity_poly.type
_entity_poly.pdbx_seq_one_letter_code
_entity_poly.pdbx_strand_id
1 'polypeptide(L)'
;MKPSAIVYTSNTGYTAQYASLLGGATGLPVYALADANGTLAPGTAVLYLGWLMAGKVQGYSKAAKRYQVQAVCGVGMGATGSQLQDLRKTNGFPPELPVFTLQGGFDLKRLRGVYKLMMTVMVKTAGKGLADKQDRTPDEDALLEMMLHGGSQVSAENLAQVLAWWKEEDCV
;
A
#
# COMPACT_ATOMS: atom_id res chain seq x y z
N MET A 1 9.79 17.98 -6.68
CA MET A 1 10.91 17.23 -7.34
C MET A 1 10.39 15.87 -7.73
N LYS A 2 10.48 15.51 -9.00
CA LYS A 2 9.93 14.26 -9.54
C LYS A 2 10.70 13.04 -9.01
N PRO A 3 10.03 11.94 -8.63
CA PRO A 3 10.70 10.69 -8.29
C PRO A 3 11.51 10.12 -9.45
N SER A 4 12.68 9.58 -9.16
CA SER A 4 13.56 8.90 -10.12
C SER A 4 13.54 7.37 -9.98
N ALA A 5 12.88 6.87 -8.94
CA ALA A 5 12.71 5.44 -8.69
C ALA A 5 11.44 5.16 -7.87
N ILE A 6 10.96 3.93 -7.99
CA ILE A 6 9.93 3.37 -7.13
C ILE A 6 10.60 2.45 -6.12
N VAL A 7 10.31 2.67 -4.83
CA VAL A 7 10.81 1.81 -3.74
C VAL A 7 9.63 1.22 -2.99
N TYR A 8 9.65 -0.07 -2.70
CA TYR A 8 8.53 -0.72 -2.05
C TYR A 8 8.91 -1.71 -0.95
N THR A 9 7.96 -1.94 -0.05
CA THR A 9 7.98 -3.07 0.91
C THR A 9 6.70 -3.88 0.73
N SER A 10 6.84 -5.18 0.48
CA SER A 10 5.72 -6.10 0.28
C SER A 10 5.82 -7.31 1.20
N ASN A 11 4.69 -7.83 1.67
CA ASN A 11 4.62 -9.06 2.47
C ASN A 11 4.00 -10.23 1.67
N THR A 12 2.81 -10.02 1.10
CA THR A 12 2.07 -11.05 0.37
C THR A 12 2.15 -10.93 -1.15
N GLY A 13 2.91 -9.93 -1.64
CA GLY A 13 3.15 -9.72 -3.07
C GLY A 13 2.25 -8.66 -3.72
N TYR A 14 1.16 -8.21 -3.10
CA TYR A 14 0.24 -7.23 -3.72
C TYR A 14 0.88 -5.86 -3.92
N THR A 15 1.66 -5.38 -2.94
CA THR A 15 2.42 -4.13 -3.07
C THR A 15 3.46 -4.22 -4.19
N ALA A 16 4.15 -5.36 -4.32
CA ALA A 16 5.10 -5.59 -5.39
C ALA A 16 4.45 -5.56 -6.79
N GLN A 17 3.23 -6.11 -6.91
CA GLN A 17 2.45 -6.04 -8.15
C GLN A 17 2.13 -4.59 -8.53
N TYR A 18 1.65 -3.77 -7.58
CA TYR A 18 1.43 -2.34 -7.84
C TYR A 18 2.71 -1.59 -8.20
N ALA A 19 3.82 -1.88 -7.52
CA ALA A 19 5.11 -1.28 -7.85
C ALA A 19 5.54 -1.62 -9.28
N SER A 20 5.34 -2.86 -9.71
CA SER A 20 5.62 -3.29 -11.09
C SER A 20 4.72 -2.60 -12.11
N LEU A 21 3.40 -2.51 -11.85
CA LEU A 21 2.45 -1.81 -12.71
C LEU A 21 2.81 -0.32 -12.86
N LEU A 22 3.15 0.34 -11.76
CA LEU A 22 3.61 1.73 -11.78
C LEU A 22 4.93 1.88 -12.54
N GLY A 23 5.89 0.97 -12.33
CA GLY A 23 7.15 0.97 -13.09
C GLY A 23 6.91 0.88 -14.59
N GLY A 24 6.01 -0.01 -15.02
CA GLY A 24 5.62 -0.12 -16.42
C GLY A 24 4.94 1.13 -16.98
N ALA A 25 4.09 1.79 -16.17
CA ALA A 25 3.36 2.98 -16.59
C ALA A 25 4.19 4.27 -16.59
N THR A 26 5.20 4.36 -15.72
CA THR A 26 6.02 5.57 -15.52
C THR A 26 7.41 5.47 -16.15
N GLY A 27 7.86 4.27 -16.50
CA GLY A 27 9.24 4.02 -16.93
C GLY A 27 10.28 4.04 -15.80
N LEU A 28 9.85 4.20 -14.54
CA LEU A 28 10.76 4.27 -13.41
C LEU A 28 11.30 2.88 -13.02
N PRO A 29 12.58 2.79 -12.62
CA PRO A 29 13.11 1.57 -12.05
C PRO A 29 12.44 1.26 -10.70
N VAL A 30 12.24 -0.03 -10.42
CA VAL A 30 11.51 -0.53 -9.25
C VAL A 30 12.43 -1.36 -8.37
N TYR A 31 12.48 -1.05 -7.08
CA TYR A 31 13.33 -1.74 -6.11
C TYR A 31 12.56 -2.11 -4.85
N ALA A 32 12.77 -3.32 -4.36
CA ALA A 32 12.41 -3.60 -2.98
C ALA A 32 13.31 -2.77 -2.04
N LEU A 33 12.77 -2.31 -0.92
CA LEU A 33 13.52 -1.44 0.02
C LEU A 33 14.86 -2.06 0.48
N ALA A 34 14.90 -3.39 0.62
CA ALA A 34 16.12 -4.09 0.98
C ALA A 34 17.22 -3.95 -0.10
N ASP A 35 16.84 -4.07 -1.37
CA ASP A 35 17.75 -4.03 -2.51
C ASP A 35 18.10 -2.59 -2.91
N ALA A 36 17.16 -1.66 -2.74
CA ALA A 36 17.35 -0.24 -3.01
C ALA A 36 18.54 0.35 -2.22
N ASN A 37 18.78 -0.14 -1.00
CA ASN A 37 19.87 0.33 -0.15
C ASN A 37 21.27 0.13 -0.73
N GLY A 38 21.44 -0.88 -1.59
CA GLY A 38 22.71 -1.14 -2.29
C GLY A 38 22.83 -0.46 -3.67
N THR A 39 21.70 0.00 -4.23
CA THR A 39 21.62 0.49 -5.61
C THR A 39 21.38 1.99 -5.70
N LEU A 40 20.53 2.54 -4.84
CA LEU A 40 20.19 3.96 -4.85
C LEU A 40 21.03 4.75 -3.84
N ALA A 41 21.50 5.92 -4.25
CA ALA A 41 22.18 6.84 -3.37
C ALA A 41 21.24 7.37 -2.26
N PRO A 42 21.75 7.67 -1.05
CA PRO A 42 20.99 8.43 -0.07
C PRO A 42 20.49 9.77 -0.64
N GLY A 43 19.28 10.16 -0.28
CA GLY A 43 18.67 11.39 -0.79
C GLY A 43 18.00 11.27 -2.17
N THR A 44 18.05 10.11 -2.82
CA THR A 44 17.33 9.89 -4.09
C THR A 44 15.84 10.17 -3.90
N ALA A 45 15.23 10.93 -4.82
CA ALA A 45 13.80 11.18 -4.86
C ALA A 45 13.03 9.90 -5.27
N VAL A 46 12.10 9.42 -4.44
CA VAL A 46 11.41 8.16 -4.66
C VAL A 46 9.90 8.27 -4.48
N LEU A 47 9.14 7.48 -5.25
CA LEU A 47 7.77 7.11 -4.96
C LEU A 47 7.79 5.84 -4.10
N TYR A 48 7.20 5.91 -2.91
CA TYR A 48 7.24 4.82 -1.95
C TYR A 48 5.91 4.06 -1.90
N LEU A 49 5.96 2.73 -1.95
CA LEU A 49 4.80 1.87 -1.72
C LEU A 49 5.05 0.96 -0.51
N GLY A 50 4.10 0.90 0.41
CA GLY A 50 4.16 -0.01 1.55
C GLY A 50 2.82 -0.68 1.82
N TRP A 51 2.86 -1.95 2.25
CA TRP A 51 1.66 -2.61 2.70
C TRP A 51 1.19 -2.06 4.04
N LEU A 52 -0.12 -2.08 4.28
CA LEU A 52 -0.74 -1.55 5.49
C LEU A 52 -0.87 -2.62 6.56
N MET A 53 -0.46 -2.28 7.78
CA MET A 53 -0.73 -3.05 8.99
C MET A 53 -1.07 -2.12 10.13
N ALA A 54 -2.24 -2.29 10.72
CA ALA A 54 -2.76 -1.43 11.79
C ALA A 54 -2.65 0.07 11.45
N GLY A 55 -3.01 0.46 10.22
CA GLY A 55 -2.95 1.83 9.72
C GLY A 55 -1.54 2.35 9.42
N LYS A 56 -0.48 1.56 9.63
CA LYS A 56 0.90 1.97 9.33
C LYS A 56 1.35 1.46 7.96
N VAL A 57 1.99 2.33 7.20
CA VAL A 57 2.69 1.99 5.94
C VAL A 57 4.03 1.36 6.31
N GLN A 58 4.15 0.06 6.09
CA GLN A 58 5.33 -0.69 6.47
C GLN A 58 6.54 -0.29 5.65
N GLY A 59 7.68 -0.09 6.35
CA GLY A 59 8.95 0.32 5.74
C GLY A 59 9.09 1.83 5.49
N TYR A 60 8.02 2.63 5.53
CA TYR A 60 8.07 4.08 5.25
C TYR A 60 9.12 4.80 6.10
N SER A 61 9.15 4.61 7.41
CA SER A 61 10.10 5.30 8.29
C SER A 61 11.57 5.00 7.95
N LYS A 62 11.85 3.79 7.42
CA LYS A 62 13.20 3.43 6.96
C LYS A 62 13.51 4.10 5.62
N ALA A 63 12.55 4.12 4.70
CA ALA A 63 12.68 4.78 3.41
C ALA A 63 12.88 6.29 3.58
N ALA A 64 12.07 6.96 4.39
CA ALA A 64 12.12 8.39 4.63
C ALA A 64 13.42 8.87 5.33
N LYS A 65 14.10 7.99 6.08
CA LYS A 65 15.42 8.30 6.66
C LYS A 65 16.55 8.31 5.62
N ARG A 66 16.37 7.64 4.51
CA ARG A 66 17.42 7.44 3.49
C ARG A 66 17.13 8.16 2.18
N TYR A 67 15.87 8.28 1.80
CA TYR A 67 15.42 8.82 0.53
C TYR A 67 14.53 10.03 0.71
N GLN A 68 14.42 10.86 -0.32
CA GLN A 68 13.43 11.92 -0.38
C GLN A 68 12.12 11.34 -0.94
N VAL A 69 11.20 10.97 -0.04
CA VAL A 69 9.92 10.40 -0.44
C VAL A 69 9.02 11.52 -0.97
N GLN A 70 8.69 11.46 -2.26
CA GLN A 70 7.87 12.46 -2.96
C GLN A 70 6.38 12.14 -2.91
N ALA A 71 6.02 10.87 -2.80
CA ALA A 71 4.65 10.41 -2.58
C ALA A 71 4.65 9.03 -1.93
N VAL A 72 3.54 8.69 -1.27
CA VAL A 72 3.37 7.40 -0.56
C VAL A 72 2.09 6.72 -1.02
N CYS A 73 2.17 5.43 -1.34
CA CYS A 73 1.03 4.57 -1.57
C CYS A 73 0.94 3.51 -0.46
N GLY A 74 -0.15 3.52 0.29
CA GLY A 74 -0.48 2.48 1.26
C GLY A 74 -1.34 1.40 0.60
N VAL A 75 -0.87 0.16 0.57
CA VAL A 75 -1.60 -0.99 -0.02
C VAL A 75 -2.25 -1.80 1.07
N GLY A 76 -3.56 -1.86 1.10
CA GLY A 76 -4.34 -2.53 2.13
C GLY A 76 -5.55 -3.27 1.59
N MET A 77 -6.44 -3.73 2.48
CA MET A 77 -7.67 -4.43 2.10
C MET A 77 -8.84 -3.47 1.81
N GLY A 78 -8.77 -2.22 2.32
CA GLY A 78 -9.81 -1.22 2.10
C GLY A 78 -9.84 -0.74 0.65
N ALA A 79 -10.98 -0.19 0.25
CA ALA A 79 -11.18 0.37 -1.09
C ALA A 79 -10.14 1.44 -1.42
N THR A 80 -9.75 1.52 -2.68
CA THR A 80 -8.81 2.55 -3.17
C THR A 80 -9.36 3.94 -2.89
N GLY A 81 -8.51 4.84 -2.35
CA GLY A 81 -8.88 6.20 -1.95
C GLY A 81 -9.54 6.31 -0.56
N SER A 82 -9.81 5.18 0.12
CA SER A 82 -10.40 5.19 1.47
C SER A 82 -9.35 5.42 2.56
N GLN A 83 -9.81 5.83 3.77
CA GLN A 83 -9.00 5.90 5.00
C GLN A 83 -7.78 6.84 4.96
N LEU A 84 -7.73 7.79 4.01
CA LEU A 84 -6.58 8.68 3.83
C LEU A 84 -6.25 9.52 5.06
N GLN A 85 -7.27 10.05 5.77
CA GLN A 85 -7.06 10.89 6.94
C GLN A 85 -6.46 10.10 8.11
N ASP A 86 -6.99 8.91 8.37
CA ASP A 86 -6.49 8.03 9.42
C ASP A 86 -5.07 7.56 9.10
N LEU A 87 -4.80 7.27 7.84
CA LEU A 87 -3.48 6.90 7.36
C LEU A 87 -2.46 8.03 7.59
N ARG A 88 -2.82 9.27 7.24
CA ARG A 88 -1.98 10.45 7.49
C ARG A 88 -1.67 10.62 8.97
N LYS A 89 -2.70 10.58 9.82
CA LYS A 89 -2.58 10.75 11.26
C LYS A 89 -1.70 9.66 11.90
N THR A 90 -1.94 8.39 11.52
CA THR A 90 -1.23 7.24 12.11
C THR A 90 0.25 7.20 11.74
N ASN A 91 0.63 7.71 10.57
CA ASN A 91 2.01 7.69 10.07
C ASN A 91 2.75 9.03 10.28
N GLY A 92 2.06 10.10 10.70
CA GLY A 92 2.66 11.42 10.87
C GLY A 92 3.23 11.99 9.56
N PHE A 93 2.54 11.75 8.44
CA PHE A 93 2.99 12.28 7.15
C PHE A 93 2.92 13.81 7.13
N PRO A 94 3.92 14.48 6.52
CA PRO A 94 3.86 15.92 6.26
C PRO A 94 2.56 16.28 5.50
N PRO A 95 1.92 17.41 5.80
CA PRO A 95 0.67 17.82 5.14
C PRO A 95 0.77 17.90 3.62
N GLU A 96 1.91 18.34 3.11
CA GLU A 96 2.22 18.51 1.69
C GLU A 96 2.54 17.19 0.96
N LEU A 97 2.85 16.11 1.69
CA LEU A 97 3.20 14.84 1.07
C LEU A 97 1.98 14.20 0.41
N PRO A 98 1.98 13.94 -0.91
CA PRO A 98 0.93 13.18 -1.57
C PRO A 98 0.83 11.76 -1.01
N VAL A 99 -0.38 11.36 -0.60
CA VAL A 99 -0.64 10.04 -0.02
C VAL A 99 -1.83 9.41 -0.71
N PHE A 100 -1.68 8.17 -1.11
CA PHE A 100 -2.69 7.36 -1.79
C PHE A 100 -2.92 6.06 -1.05
N THR A 101 -4.14 5.54 -1.12
CA THR A 101 -4.46 4.18 -0.68
C THR A 101 -4.89 3.36 -1.88
N LEU A 102 -4.40 2.14 -1.96
CA LEU A 102 -4.65 1.20 -3.04
C LEU A 102 -5.23 -0.09 -2.46
N GLN A 103 -6.32 -0.55 -3.05
CA GLN A 103 -6.90 -1.83 -2.66
C GLN A 103 -6.02 -2.97 -3.19
N GLY A 104 -5.45 -3.73 -2.28
CA GLY A 104 -4.58 -4.88 -2.58
C GLY A 104 -5.36 -6.19 -2.55
N GLY A 105 -4.95 -7.08 -1.69
CA GLY A 105 -5.60 -8.37 -1.51
C GLY A 105 -5.31 -8.93 -0.14
N PHE A 106 -5.89 -10.08 0.11
CA PHE A 106 -5.72 -10.82 1.34
C PHE A 106 -5.52 -12.30 1.05
N ASP A 107 -4.47 -12.89 1.62
CA ASP A 107 -4.22 -14.32 1.51
C ASP A 107 -3.49 -14.81 2.76
N LEU A 108 -4.23 -15.44 3.67
CA LEU A 108 -3.66 -16.04 4.88
C LEU A 108 -2.60 -17.11 4.60
N LYS A 109 -2.66 -17.78 3.45
CA LYS A 109 -1.70 -18.83 3.09
C LYS A 109 -0.32 -18.26 2.76
N ARG A 110 -0.27 -17.03 2.25
CA ARG A 110 0.98 -16.31 1.92
C ARG A 110 1.61 -15.62 3.13
N LEU A 111 0.84 -15.37 4.19
CA LEU A 111 1.35 -14.79 5.42
C LEU A 111 2.20 -15.80 6.19
N ARG A 112 3.27 -15.33 6.83
CA ARG A 112 4.19 -16.14 7.64
C ARG A 112 4.40 -15.56 9.02
N GLY A 113 4.84 -16.40 9.96
CA GLY A 113 5.23 -16.00 11.31
C GLY A 113 4.14 -15.29 12.09
N VAL A 114 4.53 -14.29 12.86
CA VAL A 114 3.65 -13.50 13.75
C VAL A 114 2.50 -12.82 12.99
N TYR A 115 2.72 -12.39 11.76
CA TYR A 115 1.68 -11.75 10.95
C TYR A 115 0.55 -12.70 10.59
N LYS A 116 0.87 -13.96 10.29
CA LYS A 116 -0.15 -14.99 10.06
C LYS A 116 -1.01 -15.22 11.31
N LEU A 117 -0.37 -15.29 12.48
CA LEU A 117 -1.08 -15.45 13.74
C LEU A 117 -2.01 -14.27 14.02
N MET A 118 -1.50 -13.03 13.92
CA MET A 118 -2.28 -11.80 14.14
C MET A 118 -3.48 -11.72 13.18
N MET A 119 -3.26 -11.98 11.88
CA MET A 119 -4.33 -11.94 10.89
C MET A 119 -5.33 -13.07 11.07
N THR A 120 -4.90 -14.25 11.53
CA THR A 120 -5.82 -15.35 11.87
C THR A 120 -6.73 -14.97 13.03
N VAL A 121 -6.19 -14.30 14.06
CA VAL A 121 -7.00 -13.78 15.18
C VAL A 121 -7.95 -12.70 14.70
N MET A 122 -7.47 -11.75 13.88
CA MET A 122 -8.30 -10.68 13.33
C MET A 122 -9.46 -11.22 12.49
N VAL A 123 -9.23 -12.19 11.61
CA VAL A 123 -10.30 -12.83 10.81
C VAL A 123 -11.31 -13.54 11.72
N LYS A 124 -10.87 -14.21 12.77
CA LYS A 124 -11.78 -14.89 13.72
C LYS A 124 -12.62 -13.92 14.56
N THR A 125 -12.08 -12.75 14.90
CA THR A 125 -12.78 -11.75 15.74
C THR A 125 -13.55 -10.74 14.90
N ALA A 126 -12.88 -9.97 14.06
CA ALA A 126 -13.52 -8.95 13.22
C ALA A 126 -14.38 -9.56 12.12
N GLY A 127 -13.93 -10.66 11.51
CA GLY A 127 -14.68 -11.38 10.50
C GLY A 127 -15.98 -11.95 11.07
N LYS A 128 -15.96 -12.47 12.32
CA LYS A 128 -17.19 -12.91 13.00
C LYS A 128 -18.11 -11.73 13.29
N GLY A 129 -17.58 -10.61 13.81
CA GLY A 129 -18.38 -9.41 14.05
C GLY A 129 -19.02 -8.86 12.77
N LEU A 130 -18.31 -8.88 11.65
CA LEU A 130 -18.88 -8.53 10.34
C LEU A 130 -19.92 -9.54 9.86
N ALA A 131 -19.66 -10.83 10.03
CA ALA A 131 -20.61 -11.89 9.63
C ALA A 131 -21.95 -11.81 10.40
N ASP A 132 -21.89 -11.45 11.68
CA ASP A 132 -23.06 -11.30 12.56
C ASP A 132 -23.84 -9.99 12.32
N LYS A 133 -23.29 -9.03 11.57
CA LYS A 133 -23.94 -7.76 11.24
C LYS A 133 -24.98 -7.94 10.14
N GLN A 134 -26.25 -7.55 10.42
CA GLN A 134 -27.36 -7.73 9.47
C GLN A 134 -27.40 -6.68 8.35
N ASP A 135 -26.96 -5.45 8.63
CA ASP A 135 -26.99 -4.30 7.70
C ASP A 135 -25.56 -3.98 7.20
N ARG A 136 -24.93 -4.93 6.50
CA ARG A 136 -23.63 -4.70 5.90
C ARG A 136 -23.71 -3.85 4.64
N THR A 137 -22.74 -2.96 4.48
CA THR A 137 -22.54 -2.25 3.21
C THR A 137 -21.91 -3.19 2.18
N PRO A 138 -22.01 -2.89 0.86
CA PRO A 138 -21.33 -3.66 -0.18
C PRO A 138 -19.80 -3.77 0.06
N ASP A 139 -19.18 -2.73 0.61
CA ASP A 139 -17.74 -2.73 0.95
C ASP A 139 -17.43 -3.68 2.12
N GLU A 140 -18.33 -3.75 3.12
CA GLU A 140 -18.21 -4.68 4.24
C GLU A 140 -18.42 -6.13 3.79
N ASP A 141 -19.33 -6.38 2.86
CA ASP A 141 -19.52 -7.71 2.26
C ASP A 141 -18.28 -8.12 1.45
N ALA A 142 -17.74 -7.25 0.62
CA ALA A 142 -16.51 -7.51 -0.12
C ALA A 142 -15.31 -7.77 0.79
N LEU A 143 -15.23 -7.03 1.91
CA LEU A 143 -14.18 -7.23 2.92
C LEU A 143 -14.33 -8.59 3.61
N LEU A 144 -15.56 -8.98 3.98
CA LEU A 144 -15.84 -10.28 4.60
C LEU A 144 -15.49 -11.43 3.65
N GLU A 145 -15.91 -11.36 2.39
CA GLU A 145 -15.54 -12.34 1.36
C GLU A 145 -14.03 -12.47 1.21
N MET A 146 -13.33 -11.34 1.16
CA MET A 146 -11.87 -11.32 1.07
C MET A 146 -11.22 -11.95 2.32
N MET A 147 -11.78 -11.72 3.52
CA MET A 147 -11.29 -12.31 4.77
C MET A 147 -11.48 -13.83 4.81
N LEU A 148 -12.60 -14.33 4.28
CA LEU A 148 -12.96 -15.75 4.31
C LEU A 148 -12.28 -16.56 3.22
N HIS A 149 -12.25 -16.05 2.02
CA HIS A 149 -11.82 -16.79 0.82
C HIS A 149 -10.46 -16.32 0.27
N GLY A 150 -9.99 -15.18 0.74
CA GLY A 150 -8.82 -14.52 0.15
C GLY A 150 -9.19 -13.86 -1.19
N GLY A 151 -8.22 -13.25 -1.83
CA GLY A 151 -8.41 -12.66 -3.15
C GLY A 151 -7.44 -11.53 -3.43
N SER A 152 -7.46 -11.07 -4.68
CA SER A 152 -6.68 -9.93 -5.15
C SER A 152 -7.60 -8.93 -5.83
N GLN A 153 -7.50 -7.67 -5.44
CA GLN A 153 -8.15 -6.52 -6.07
C GLN A 153 -7.11 -5.60 -6.74
N VAL A 154 -5.91 -6.13 -6.97
CA VAL A 154 -4.86 -5.38 -7.68
C VAL A 154 -5.31 -5.17 -9.12
N SER A 155 -5.41 -3.90 -9.52
CA SER A 155 -5.74 -3.51 -10.89
C SER A 155 -5.03 -2.23 -11.29
N ALA A 156 -4.84 -2.02 -12.59
CA ALA A 156 -4.27 -0.78 -13.11
C ALA A 156 -5.19 0.44 -12.86
N GLU A 157 -6.50 0.21 -12.80
CA GLU A 157 -7.50 1.26 -12.54
C GLU A 157 -7.31 1.89 -11.16
N ASN A 158 -6.92 1.11 -10.16
CA ASN A 158 -6.62 1.61 -8.83
C ASN A 158 -5.47 2.63 -8.81
N LEU A 159 -4.62 2.64 -9.85
CA LEU A 159 -3.50 3.56 -9.97
C LEU A 159 -3.87 4.92 -10.59
N ALA A 160 -5.12 5.12 -11.00
CA ALA A 160 -5.54 6.33 -11.73
C ALA A 160 -5.14 7.63 -11.03
N GLN A 161 -5.36 7.74 -9.71
CA GLN A 161 -4.99 8.94 -8.95
C GLN A 161 -3.47 9.13 -8.83
N VAL A 162 -2.72 8.05 -8.65
CA VAL A 162 -1.24 8.10 -8.58
C VAL A 162 -0.67 8.51 -9.93
N LEU A 163 -1.22 8.00 -11.03
CA LEU A 163 -0.77 8.32 -12.38
C LEU A 163 -1.20 9.75 -12.79
N ALA A 164 -2.33 10.25 -12.32
CA ALA A 164 -2.72 11.65 -12.51
C ALA A 164 -1.71 12.58 -11.83
N TRP A 165 -1.42 12.35 -10.55
CA TRP A 165 -0.39 13.08 -9.82
C TRP A 165 0.98 13.02 -10.51
N TRP A 166 1.39 11.82 -10.96
CA TRP A 166 2.66 11.65 -11.68
C TRP A 166 2.76 12.51 -12.93
N LYS A 167 1.67 12.64 -13.70
CA LYS A 167 1.61 13.46 -14.92
C LYS A 167 1.64 14.96 -14.62
N GLU A 168 1.02 15.40 -13.52
CA GLU A 168 1.07 16.81 -13.09
C GLU A 168 2.50 17.24 -12.75
N GLU A 169 3.29 16.36 -12.14
CA GLU A 169 4.72 16.59 -11.88
C GLU A 169 5.58 16.67 -13.16
N ASP A 170 5.06 16.24 -14.33
CA ASP A 170 5.72 16.41 -15.63
C ASP A 170 5.52 17.81 -16.23
N CYS A 171 4.55 18.59 -15.75
CA CYS A 171 4.20 19.89 -16.31
C CYS A 171 4.84 21.07 -15.56
N VAL A 172 5.62 20.83 -14.51
CA VAL A 172 6.32 21.83 -13.70
C VAL A 172 7.83 21.63 -13.83
#